data_67456ed8ff823c0ed03c32a974888f66
#
_entry.id   67456ed8ff823c0ed03c32a974888f66
#
_cell.length_a   1.000
_cell.length_b   1.000
_cell.length_c   1.000
_cell.angle_alpha   90.00
_cell.angle_beta   90.00
_cell.angle_gamma   90.00
#
_symmetry.space_group_name_H-M   'P 1'
#
loop_
_entity.id
_entity.type
_entity.pdbx_description
1 polymer ?
#
loop_
_entity_poly.entity_id
_entity_poly.type
_entity_poly.pdbx_seq_one_letter_code
_entity_poly.pdbx_strand_id
1 'polypeptide(L)'
;MVKKRTFVSSSVIFAIIIIFLVSLLAFGPSSGNAEELDGVEVREYEGENLSSINDFRENSIKGPQYVDTEGYTLEITGLVSSPASYTYDEVIDDNDNYKKVVRLNCVEGWAVNLLWEGVLVRDVLVEAQPLPEANTIIFHAHDGYTTSFPLSYVETNDILMAHRMNDVTLPPERGFPFQLVAESKWGYKWIKWITKIELSDDPDYRGYWESRGYSNDADLGKSFFD
;
A
#
# COMPACT_ATOMS: atom_id res chain seq x y z
N MET A 1 -65.04 -26.11 -54.53
CA MET A 1 -63.80 -25.44 -54.01
C MET A 1 -63.81 -25.64 -52.53
N VAL A 2 -62.96 -26.57 -52.01
CA VAL A 2 -62.87 -26.90 -50.57
C VAL A 2 -61.66 -26.14 -50.01
N LYS A 3 -61.91 -25.18 -49.09
CA LYS A 3 -60.86 -24.46 -48.37
C LYS A 3 -60.22 -25.39 -47.31
N LYS A 4 -58.96 -25.80 -47.50
CA LYS A 4 -58.17 -26.47 -46.46
C LYS A 4 -57.81 -25.45 -45.34
N ARG A 5 -58.35 -25.65 -44.16
CA ARG A 5 -57.89 -24.97 -42.93
C ARG A 5 -56.69 -25.71 -42.39
N THR A 6 -55.58 -25.06 -42.38
CA THR A 6 -54.39 -25.56 -41.72
C THR A 6 -54.50 -25.35 -40.20
N PHE A 7 -54.66 -26.44 -39.46
CA PHE A 7 -54.64 -26.44 -38.00
C PHE A 7 -53.18 -26.41 -37.58
N VAL A 8 -52.71 -25.29 -36.99
CA VAL A 8 -51.42 -25.25 -36.29
C VAL A 8 -51.62 -25.94 -34.94
N SER A 9 -50.90 -27.01 -34.71
CA SER A 9 -51.00 -27.83 -33.50
C SER A 9 -50.68 -27.00 -32.26
N SER A 10 -51.52 -27.11 -31.22
CA SER A 10 -51.27 -26.48 -29.91
C SER A 10 -49.86 -26.73 -29.34
N SER A 11 -49.25 -27.84 -29.72
CA SER A 11 -47.87 -28.18 -29.31
C SER A 11 -46.80 -27.24 -29.87
N VAL A 12 -46.99 -26.69 -31.08
CA VAL A 12 -46.05 -25.74 -31.70
C VAL A 12 -46.12 -24.38 -31.03
N ILE A 13 -47.34 -23.94 -30.65
CA ILE A 13 -47.54 -22.69 -29.92
C ILE A 13 -46.90 -22.76 -28.51
N PHE A 14 -47.03 -23.90 -27.83
CA PHE A 14 -46.41 -24.10 -26.51
C PHE A 14 -44.88 -24.11 -26.56
N ALA A 15 -44.28 -24.71 -27.59
CA ALA A 15 -42.84 -24.73 -27.80
C ALA A 15 -42.28 -23.32 -28.06
N ILE A 16 -42.98 -22.49 -28.84
CA ILE A 16 -42.57 -21.12 -29.14
C ILE A 16 -42.63 -20.22 -27.86
N ILE A 17 -43.67 -20.42 -27.03
CA ILE A 17 -43.79 -19.67 -25.76
C ILE A 17 -42.68 -20.05 -24.76
N ILE A 18 -42.31 -21.32 -24.68
CA ILE A 18 -41.21 -21.77 -23.80
C ILE A 18 -39.85 -21.22 -24.29
N ILE A 19 -39.59 -21.18 -25.58
CA ILE A 19 -38.35 -20.61 -26.14
C ILE A 19 -38.28 -19.10 -25.85
N PHE A 20 -39.41 -18.38 -25.93
CA PHE A 20 -39.44 -16.94 -25.59
C PHE A 20 -39.30 -16.68 -24.10
N LEU A 21 -39.84 -17.52 -23.23
CA LEU A 21 -39.68 -17.43 -21.78
C LEU A 21 -38.23 -17.77 -21.34
N VAL A 22 -37.59 -18.76 -21.97
CA VAL A 22 -36.18 -19.10 -21.69
C VAL A 22 -35.22 -18.02 -22.20
N SER A 23 -35.53 -17.36 -23.34
CA SER A 23 -34.71 -16.23 -23.82
C SER A 23 -34.89 -14.96 -22.95
N LEU A 24 -36.09 -14.74 -22.33
CA LEU A 24 -36.24 -13.62 -21.38
C LEU A 24 -35.53 -13.84 -20.04
N LEU A 25 -35.32 -15.12 -19.64
CA LEU A 25 -34.58 -15.46 -18.44
C LEU A 25 -33.04 -15.41 -18.66
N ALA A 26 -32.60 -15.48 -19.92
CA ALA A 26 -31.17 -15.37 -20.29
C ALA A 26 -30.69 -13.90 -20.45
N PHE A 27 -31.62 -12.94 -20.56
CA PHE A 27 -31.37 -11.50 -20.56
C PHE A 27 -32.00 -10.85 -19.32
N GLY A 28 -31.73 -11.40 -18.13
CA GLY A 28 -31.89 -10.62 -16.93
C GLY A 28 -30.96 -9.41 -17.04
N PRO A 29 -31.33 -8.23 -16.48
CA PRO A 29 -30.39 -7.13 -16.43
C PRO A 29 -29.11 -7.69 -15.80
N SER A 30 -28.01 -7.62 -16.54
CA SER A 30 -26.69 -7.77 -15.99
C SER A 30 -26.66 -6.78 -14.82
N SER A 31 -26.73 -7.28 -13.60
CA SER A 31 -26.26 -6.50 -12.46
C SER A 31 -24.79 -6.35 -12.71
N GLY A 32 -24.40 -5.34 -13.48
CA GLY A 32 -23.05 -4.83 -13.45
C GLY A 32 -22.80 -4.57 -11.98
N ASN A 33 -21.90 -5.30 -11.37
CA ASN A 33 -21.41 -4.96 -10.05
C ASN A 33 -21.02 -3.50 -10.17
N ALA A 34 -21.74 -2.62 -9.46
CA ALA A 34 -21.29 -1.24 -9.34
C ALA A 34 -19.90 -1.35 -8.73
N GLU A 35 -18.90 -0.96 -9.49
CA GLU A 35 -17.53 -0.87 -8.99
C GLU A 35 -17.55 0.19 -7.88
N GLU A 36 -17.19 -0.21 -6.68
CA GLU A 36 -17.11 0.70 -5.56
C GLU A 36 -16.00 1.71 -5.92
N LEU A 37 -16.39 2.96 -6.11
CA LEU A 37 -15.42 4.02 -6.37
C LEU A 37 -14.58 4.20 -5.09
N ASP A 38 -13.27 4.28 -5.24
CA ASP A 38 -12.38 4.65 -4.14
C ASP A 38 -12.92 5.89 -3.42
N GLY A 39 -12.85 5.85 -2.10
CA GLY A 39 -13.37 6.91 -1.25
C GLY A 39 -12.85 8.30 -1.67
N VAL A 40 -13.67 9.30 -1.45
CA VAL A 40 -13.25 10.69 -1.68
C VAL A 40 -12.17 11.03 -0.65
N GLU A 41 -11.05 11.60 -1.12
CA GLU A 41 -9.97 12.07 -0.27
C GLU A 41 -10.51 12.99 0.85
N VAL A 42 -10.24 12.64 2.11
CA VAL A 42 -10.57 13.52 3.24
C VAL A 42 -9.56 14.67 3.33
N ARG A 43 -10.06 15.87 3.66
CA ARG A 43 -9.26 17.11 3.75
C ARG A 43 -9.23 17.69 5.17
N GLU A 44 -9.84 17.00 6.11
CA GLU A 44 -9.83 17.32 7.53
C GLU A 44 -9.96 16.03 8.34
N TYR A 45 -9.21 15.93 9.44
CA TYR A 45 -9.27 14.81 10.37
C TYR A 45 -9.02 15.33 11.79
N GLU A 46 -9.93 15.05 12.73
CA GLU A 46 -9.85 15.46 14.14
C GLU A 46 -9.56 16.97 14.35
N GLY A 47 -10.06 17.81 13.42
CA GLY A 47 -9.89 19.27 13.45
C GLY A 47 -8.58 19.77 12.81
N GLU A 48 -7.75 18.87 12.26
CA GLU A 48 -6.56 19.23 11.50
C GLU A 48 -6.85 19.28 9.99
N ASN A 49 -6.38 20.36 9.34
CA ASN A 49 -6.46 20.47 7.88
C ASN A 49 -5.37 19.62 7.22
N LEU A 50 -5.77 18.85 6.22
CA LEU A 50 -4.88 17.97 5.46
C LEU A 50 -4.54 18.58 4.09
N SER A 51 -3.30 18.41 3.66
CA SER A 51 -2.86 18.65 2.29
C SER A 51 -3.51 17.64 1.36
N SER A 52 -3.71 17.97 0.06
CA SER A 52 -4.11 16.96 -0.91
C SER A 52 -2.99 15.97 -1.20
N ILE A 53 -3.36 14.74 -1.49
CA ILE A 53 -2.45 13.73 -2.02
C ILE A 53 -1.79 14.17 -3.34
N ASN A 54 -2.34 15.19 -4.01
CA ASN A 54 -1.83 15.78 -5.24
C ASN A 54 -1.03 17.08 -5.03
N ASP A 55 -0.93 17.59 -3.80
CA ASP A 55 -0.29 18.90 -3.51
C ASP A 55 1.25 18.83 -3.46
N PHE A 56 1.87 17.68 -3.66
CA PHE A 56 3.32 17.53 -3.58
C PHE A 56 3.87 16.67 -4.72
N ARG A 57 5.17 16.87 -4.99
CA ARG A 57 5.85 16.19 -6.08
C ARG A 57 6.03 14.70 -5.78
N GLU A 58 5.98 13.90 -6.83
CA GLU A 58 6.51 12.54 -6.79
C GLU A 58 8.04 12.62 -6.86
N ASN A 59 8.72 11.98 -5.90
CA ASN A 59 10.17 11.84 -5.85
C ASN A 59 10.53 10.37 -5.72
N SER A 60 11.28 9.86 -6.69
CA SER A 60 11.79 8.49 -6.72
C SER A 60 13.04 8.39 -7.59
N ILE A 61 13.74 7.26 -7.53
CA ILE A 61 14.97 7.05 -8.31
C ILE A 61 14.71 6.51 -9.71
N LYS A 62 13.49 6.00 -9.97
CA LYS A 62 13.10 5.40 -11.26
C LYS A 62 11.69 5.78 -11.74
N GLY A 63 11.05 6.78 -11.13
CA GLY A 63 9.65 7.11 -11.38
C GLY A 63 8.69 6.19 -10.62
N PRO A 64 7.36 6.45 -10.69
CA PRO A 64 6.33 5.67 -10.01
C PRO A 64 6.40 4.19 -10.39
N GLN A 65 6.20 3.32 -9.39
CA GLN A 65 6.15 1.88 -9.58
C GLN A 65 4.69 1.41 -9.53
N TYR A 66 4.32 0.55 -10.47
CA TYR A 66 2.99 -0.05 -10.57
C TYR A 66 3.10 -1.52 -10.14
N VAL A 67 2.88 -1.76 -8.85
CA VAL A 67 3.01 -3.08 -8.24
C VAL A 67 1.66 -3.77 -8.24
N ASP A 68 1.60 -4.98 -8.80
CA ASP A 68 0.42 -5.83 -8.78
C ASP A 68 0.39 -6.62 -7.46
N THR A 69 -0.70 -6.53 -6.71
CA THR A 69 -0.86 -7.22 -5.43
C THR A 69 -1.05 -8.73 -5.58
N GLU A 70 -1.52 -9.23 -6.72
CA GLU A 70 -1.66 -10.68 -6.95
C GLU A 70 -0.31 -11.42 -6.89
N GLY A 71 0.78 -10.74 -7.27
CA GLY A 71 2.13 -11.30 -7.22
C GLY A 71 3.03 -10.67 -6.15
N TYR A 72 2.50 -9.76 -5.35
CA TYR A 72 3.28 -9.06 -4.34
C TYR A 72 3.54 -9.92 -3.11
N THR A 73 4.77 -9.82 -2.59
CA THR A 73 5.13 -10.32 -1.26
C THR A 73 6.00 -9.32 -0.51
N LEU A 74 5.75 -9.18 0.79
CA LEU A 74 6.65 -8.53 1.73
C LEU A 74 7.53 -9.59 2.38
N GLU A 75 8.82 -9.54 2.12
CA GLU A 75 9.79 -10.47 2.72
C GLU A 75 10.37 -9.91 4.02
N ILE A 76 10.44 -10.73 5.06
CA ILE A 76 11.16 -10.44 6.31
C ILE A 76 12.36 -11.39 6.40
N THR A 77 13.57 -10.84 6.39
CA THR A 77 14.81 -11.61 6.25
C THR A 77 15.95 -11.08 7.15
N GLY A 78 17.14 -11.65 6.99
CA GLY A 78 18.33 -11.25 7.75
C GLY A 78 18.41 -11.91 9.11
N LEU A 79 18.77 -11.16 10.15
CA LEU A 79 18.93 -11.62 11.52
C LEU A 79 17.58 -11.82 12.21
N VAL A 80 16.83 -12.80 11.76
CA VAL A 80 15.57 -13.28 12.32
C VAL A 80 15.60 -14.79 12.51
N SER A 81 14.92 -15.31 13.53
CA SER A 81 14.83 -16.77 13.73
C SER A 81 13.81 -17.44 12.82
N SER A 82 12.83 -16.70 12.33
CA SER A 82 11.73 -17.16 11.46
C SER A 82 11.57 -16.23 10.27
N PRO A 83 12.36 -16.36 9.18
CA PRO A 83 12.12 -15.61 7.96
C PRO A 83 10.69 -15.84 7.45
N ALA A 84 10.04 -14.78 7.01
CA ALA A 84 8.64 -14.78 6.60
C ALA A 84 8.44 -14.10 5.24
N SER A 85 7.32 -14.41 4.60
CA SER A 85 6.87 -13.77 3.38
C SER A 85 5.36 -13.64 3.44
N TYR A 86 4.85 -12.43 3.35
CA TYR A 86 3.43 -12.11 3.47
C TYR A 86 2.89 -11.52 2.17
N THR A 87 1.71 -11.91 1.78
CA THR A 87 0.95 -11.23 0.73
C THR A 87 0.50 -9.84 1.21
N TYR A 88 0.01 -9.00 0.30
CA TYR A 88 -0.53 -7.69 0.64
C TYR A 88 -1.67 -7.78 1.66
N ASP A 89 -2.61 -8.71 1.43
CA ASP A 89 -3.78 -8.89 2.29
C ASP A 89 -3.37 -9.42 3.68
N GLU A 90 -2.45 -10.40 3.75
CA GLU A 90 -1.95 -10.91 5.04
C GLU A 90 -1.30 -9.82 5.89
N VAL A 91 -0.54 -8.90 5.29
CA VAL A 91 0.04 -7.77 6.05
C VAL A 91 -1.04 -6.91 6.68
N ILE A 92 -2.16 -6.67 5.99
CA ILE A 92 -3.23 -5.77 6.45
C ILE A 92 -4.19 -6.48 7.39
N ASP A 93 -4.56 -7.74 7.09
CA ASP A 93 -5.61 -8.46 7.79
C ASP A 93 -5.12 -9.10 9.10
N ASP A 94 -3.85 -9.49 9.16
CA ASP A 94 -3.26 -10.15 10.33
C ASP A 94 -2.69 -9.15 11.37
N ASN A 95 -2.69 -7.84 11.06
CA ASN A 95 -2.17 -6.81 11.95
C ASN A 95 -3.22 -5.72 12.25
N ASP A 96 -3.10 -5.09 13.41
CA ASP A 96 -3.91 -3.93 13.74
C ASP A 96 -3.57 -2.75 12.82
N ASN A 97 -4.60 -2.08 12.31
CA ASN A 97 -4.45 -0.89 11.48
C ASN A 97 -4.64 0.39 12.32
N TYR A 98 -3.74 1.34 12.13
CA TYR A 98 -3.68 2.59 12.88
C TYR A 98 -3.80 3.78 11.94
N LYS A 99 -4.42 4.86 12.42
CA LYS A 99 -4.50 6.15 11.72
C LYS A 99 -3.72 7.21 12.47
N LYS A 100 -2.95 8.01 11.74
CA LYS A 100 -2.15 9.09 12.32
C LYS A 100 -1.97 10.24 11.33
N VAL A 101 -2.19 11.48 11.79
CA VAL A 101 -1.80 12.66 11.01
C VAL A 101 -0.31 12.91 11.22
N VAL A 102 0.47 12.82 10.15
CA VAL A 102 1.91 13.06 10.20
C VAL A 102 2.35 13.98 9.07
N ARG A 103 3.19 14.96 9.42
CA ARG A 103 3.79 15.88 8.46
C ARG A 103 5.03 15.26 7.80
N LEU A 104 4.98 15.11 6.49
CA LEU A 104 6.13 14.76 5.65
C LEU A 104 6.90 16.04 5.29
N ASN A 105 8.19 16.08 5.62
CA ASN A 105 9.08 17.20 5.31
C ASN A 105 10.13 16.76 4.27
N CYS A 106 10.11 17.41 3.11
CA CYS A 106 11.08 17.14 2.05
C CYS A 106 12.30 18.04 2.15
N VAL A 107 13.48 17.50 1.81
CA VAL A 107 14.73 18.28 1.71
C VAL A 107 14.68 19.36 0.62
N GLU A 108 13.75 19.26 -0.32
CA GLU A 108 13.49 20.28 -1.35
C GLU A 108 12.75 21.53 -0.82
N GLY A 109 12.44 21.59 0.48
CA GLY A 109 11.85 22.75 1.15
C GLY A 109 10.33 22.80 1.15
N TRP A 110 9.63 21.76 0.69
CA TRP A 110 8.17 21.62 0.84
C TRP A 110 7.81 20.64 1.96
N ALA A 111 6.60 20.77 2.47
CA ALA A 111 6.05 19.85 3.44
C ALA A 111 4.53 19.73 3.28
N VAL A 112 3.98 18.57 3.63
CA VAL A 112 2.55 18.25 3.56
C VAL A 112 2.10 17.58 4.84
N ASN A 113 0.87 17.87 5.26
CA ASN A 113 0.23 17.26 6.42
C ASN A 113 -0.81 16.27 5.92
N LEU A 114 -0.66 14.99 6.24
CA LEU A 114 -1.46 13.91 5.66
C LEU A 114 -1.93 12.95 6.75
N LEU A 115 -3.14 12.41 6.57
CA LEU A 115 -3.64 11.29 7.34
C LEU A 115 -3.09 10.00 6.73
N TRP A 116 -2.33 9.25 7.51
CA TRP A 116 -1.77 7.96 7.14
C TRP A 116 -2.51 6.84 7.85
N GLU A 117 -2.78 5.76 7.14
CA GLU A 117 -3.35 4.55 7.70
C GLU A 117 -2.51 3.35 7.29
N GLY A 118 -2.18 2.50 8.25
CA GLY A 118 -1.34 1.34 8.02
C GLY A 118 -1.07 0.53 9.28
N VAL A 119 -0.20 -0.46 9.15
CA VAL A 119 0.23 -1.34 10.24
C VAL A 119 1.53 -0.84 10.86
N LEU A 120 1.77 -1.13 12.13
CA LEU A 120 3.05 -0.81 12.76
C LEU A 120 4.12 -1.80 12.29
N VAL A 121 5.27 -1.27 11.88
CA VAL A 121 6.40 -2.11 11.43
C VAL A 121 6.80 -3.12 12.51
N ARG A 122 6.82 -2.70 13.79
CA ARG A 122 7.18 -3.62 14.90
C ARG A 122 6.24 -4.81 15.02
N ASP A 123 4.94 -4.64 14.73
CA ASP A 123 3.95 -5.72 14.83
C ASP A 123 4.19 -6.76 13.72
N VAL A 124 4.50 -6.32 12.51
CA VAL A 124 4.89 -7.21 11.39
C VAL A 124 6.16 -8.02 11.70
N LEU A 125 7.06 -7.51 12.55
CA LEU A 125 8.29 -8.20 12.93
C LEU A 125 8.11 -9.24 14.03
N VAL A 126 6.97 -9.28 14.74
CA VAL A 126 6.76 -10.18 15.90
C VAL A 126 6.95 -11.63 15.52
N GLU A 127 6.33 -12.09 14.44
CA GLU A 127 6.40 -13.48 13.96
C GLU A 127 7.80 -13.85 13.44
N ALA A 128 8.55 -12.89 12.91
CA ALA A 128 9.90 -13.10 12.40
C ALA A 128 10.93 -13.32 13.51
N GLN A 129 10.63 -12.86 14.75
CA GLN A 129 11.49 -12.99 15.92
C GLN A 129 12.93 -12.51 15.69
N PRO A 130 13.17 -11.18 15.73
CA PRO A 130 14.52 -10.61 15.60
C PRO A 130 15.54 -11.27 16.53
N LEU A 131 16.71 -11.59 16.01
CA LEU A 131 17.80 -12.16 16.81
C LEU A 131 18.44 -11.08 17.70
N PRO A 132 19.01 -11.44 18.87
CA PRO A 132 19.57 -10.47 19.82
C PRO A 132 20.68 -9.57 19.25
N GLU A 133 21.40 -10.05 18.25
CA GLU A 133 22.47 -9.30 17.56
C GLU A 133 21.93 -8.27 16.53
N ALA A 134 20.66 -8.37 16.12
CA ALA A 134 20.05 -7.41 15.22
C ALA A 134 19.96 -6.03 15.88
N ASN A 135 20.55 -5.02 15.24
CA ASN A 135 20.53 -3.65 15.71
C ASN A 135 20.08 -2.64 14.65
N THR A 136 19.97 -3.08 13.42
CA THR A 136 19.64 -2.28 12.24
C THR A 136 18.52 -2.93 11.46
N ILE A 137 17.55 -2.11 11.01
CA ILE A 137 16.51 -2.52 10.09
C ILE A 137 16.72 -1.82 8.73
N ILE A 138 16.75 -2.59 7.67
CA ILE A 138 16.96 -2.14 6.30
C ILE A 138 15.68 -2.39 5.51
N PHE A 139 15.15 -1.34 4.90
CA PHE A 139 14.00 -1.42 4.00
C PHE A 139 14.46 -1.42 2.55
N HIS A 140 13.86 -2.28 1.73
CA HIS A 140 14.11 -2.38 0.31
C HIS A 140 12.82 -2.14 -0.47
N ALA A 141 12.94 -1.36 -1.54
CA ALA A 141 11.83 -1.00 -2.42
C ALA A 141 11.89 -1.73 -3.76
N HIS A 142 10.76 -1.81 -4.43
CA HIS A 142 10.61 -2.41 -5.76
C HIS A 142 11.52 -1.77 -6.82
N ASP A 143 11.77 -0.47 -6.74
CA ASP A 143 12.66 0.27 -7.67
C ASP A 143 14.16 0.10 -7.37
N GLY A 144 14.50 -0.61 -6.29
CA GLY A 144 15.87 -0.82 -5.80
C GLY A 144 16.35 0.26 -4.84
N TYR A 145 15.47 1.19 -4.41
CA TYR A 145 15.77 2.10 -3.32
C TYR A 145 15.96 1.34 -2.01
N THR A 146 16.88 1.80 -1.16
CA THR A 146 17.05 1.28 0.20
C THR A 146 17.29 2.41 1.19
N THR A 147 16.88 2.18 2.43
CA THR A 147 17.23 3.01 3.59
C THR A 147 17.26 2.17 4.85
N SER A 148 17.86 2.66 5.91
CA SER A 148 17.99 1.94 7.18
C SER A 148 17.65 2.82 8.36
N PHE A 149 17.38 2.17 9.48
CA PHE A 149 17.19 2.80 10.80
C PHE A 149 17.83 1.93 11.87
N PRO A 150 18.21 2.49 13.04
CA PRO A 150 18.38 1.68 14.22
C PRO A 150 17.12 0.87 14.51
N LEU A 151 17.22 -0.42 14.76
CA LEU A 151 16.06 -1.26 15.07
C LEU A 151 15.25 -0.68 16.25
N SER A 152 15.94 -0.16 17.28
CA SER A 152 15.31 0.50 18.42
C SER A 152 14.44 1.71 18.06
N TYR A 153 14.72 2.41 16.96
CA TYR A 153 13.87 3.51 16.50
C TYR A 153 12.48 2.99 16.10
N VAL A 154 12.41 1.86 15.43
CA VAL A 154 11.13 1.25 15.01
C VAL A 154 10.41 0.58 16.18
N GLU A 155 11.15 -0.04 17.09
CA GLU A 155 10.58 -0.71 18.28
C GLU A 155 9.97 0.28 19.29
N THR A 156 10.56 1.47 19.43
CA THR A 156 10.17 2.46 20.45
C THR A 156 9.23 3.54 19.94
N ASN A 157 9.02 3.63 18.63
CA ASN A 157 8.13 4.61 18.00
C ASN A 157 7.05 3.90 17.18
N ASP A 158 5.92 4.56 17.02
CA ASP A 158 4.79 4.06 16.24
C ASP A 158 5.04 4.35 14.74
N ILE A 159 5.98 3.62 14.15
CA ILE A 159 6.37 3.75 12.75
C ILE A 159 5.41 2.93 11.88
N LEU A 160 4.61 3.62 11.06
CA LEU A 160 3.65 2.97 10.18
C LEU A 160 4.30 2.53 8.86
N MET A 161 3.90 1.37 8.40
CA MET A 161 3.95 0.95 7.01
C MET A 161 2.54 1.17 6.43
N ALA A 162 2.36 2.33 5.79
CA ALA A 162 1.06 2.82 5.36
C ALA A 162 0.66 2.21 4.01
N HIS A 163 -0.62 1.85 3.87
CA HIS A 163 -1.26 1.41 2.63
C HIS A 163 -2.37 2.36 2.16
N ARG A 164 -2.76 3.32 3.01
CA ARG A 164 -3.73 4.38 2.68
C ARG A 164 -3.22 5.75 3.11
N MET A 165 -3.75 6.78 2.43
CA MET A 165 -3.44 8.19 2.69
C MET A 165 -4.72 9.01 2.50
N ASN A 166 -5.09 9.86 3.48
CA ASN A 166 -6.32 10.67 3.45
C ASN A 166 -7.59 9.83 3.14
N ASP A 167 -7.69 8.63 3.73
CA ASP A 167 -8.76 7.64 3.56
C ASP A 167 -8.93 7.07 2.13
N VAL A 168 -7.96 7.27 1.24
CA VAL A 168 -7.90 6.57 -0.05
C VAL A 168 -6.70 5.62 -0.09
N THR A 169 -6.81 4.53 -0.84
CA THR A 169 -5.68 3.62 -1.10
C THR A 169 -4.51 4.41 -1.67
N LEU A 170 -3.29 4.11 -1.26
CA LEU A 170 -2.10 4.77 -1.80
C LEU A 170 -2.08 4.66 -3.32
N PRO A 171 -2.02 5.79 -4.06
CA PRO A 171 -1.72 5.71 -5.49
C PRO A 171 -0.30 5.16 -5.73
N PRO A 172 -0.01 4.60 -6.91
CA PRO A 172 1.33 4.16 -7.27
C PRO A 172 2.41 5.21 -7.04
N GLU A 173 2.13 6.49 -7.35
CA GLU A 173 3.03 7.63 -7.14
C GLU A 173 3.33 7.89 -5.66
N ARG A 174 2.45 7.45 -4.77
CA ARG A 174 2.54 7.63 -3.31
C ARG A 174 3.02 6.39 -2.59
N GLY A 175 3.45 5.35 -3.33
CA GLY A 175 4.15 4.22 -2.74
C GLY A 175 3.34 2.96 -2.55
N PHE A 176 2.17 2.81 -3.22
CA PHE A 176 1.44 1.54 -3.20
C PHE A 176 2.36 0.35 -3.57
N PRO A 177 2.34 -0.78 -2.86
CA PRO A 177 1.39 -1.15 -1.81
C PRO A 177 1.69 -0.57 -0.42
N PHE A 178 2.95 -0.28 -0.09
CA PHE A 178 3.33 0.24 1.23
C PHE A 178 4.37 1.35 1.15
N GLN A 179 4.11 2.42 1.91
CA GLN A 179 5.07 3.50 2.17
C GLN A 179 5.38 3.59 3.66
N LEU A 180 6.65 3.76 4.02
CA LEU A 180 7.05 4.00 5.40
C LEU A 180 6.71 5.43 5.82
N VAL A 181 6.11 5.58 7.01
CA VAL A 181 5.87 6.86 7.67
C VAL A 181 6.93 7.03 8.76
N ALA A 182 8.10 7.54 8.37
CA ALA A 182 9.24 7.72 9.26
C ALA A 182 9.14 9.06 10.00
N GLU A 183 8.20 9.17 10.95
CA GLU A 183 7.97 10.38 11.73
C GLU A 183 9.27 10.90 12.33
N SER A 184 9.45 12.23 12.40
CA SER A 184 10.65 12.93 12.84
C SER A 184 11.88 12.85 11.91
N LYS A 185 11.76 12.19 10.75
CA LYS A 185 12.83 12.07 9.77
C LYS A 185 12.55 12.84 8.49
N TRP A 186 13.61 13.29 7.82
CA TRP A 186 13.51 13.88 6.47
C TRP A 186 12.95 12.89 5.45
N GLY A 187 12.23 13.39 4.44
CA GLY A 187 11.46 12.63 3.46
C GLY A 187 12.21 11.54 2.69
N TYR A 188 13.55 11.63 2.56
CA TYR A 188 14.31 10.55 1.91
C TYR A 188 14.38 9.26 2.73
N LYS A 189 14.03 9.29 4.02
CA LYS A 189 13.86 8.07 4.84
C LYS A 189 12.48 7.42 4.67
N TRP A 190 11.53 8.09 4.02
CA TRP A 190 10.17 7.62 3.84
C TRP A 190 10.06 6.78 2.56
N ILE A 191 10.66 5.58 2.61
CA ILE A 191 10.73 4.65 1.47
C ILE A 191 9.33 4.25 0.99
N LYS A 192 9.15 4.20 -0.34
CA LYS A 192 7.94 3.79 -1.07
C LYS A 192 8.11 2.39 -1.64
N TRP A 193 6.98 1.74 -1.99
CA TRP A 193 6.98 0.43 -2.68
C TRP A 193 7.80 -0.64 -1.95
N ILE A 194 7.65 -0.72 -0.63
CA ILE A 194 8.41 -1.65 0.22
C ILE A 194 8.12 -3.09 -0.21
N THR A 195 9.16 -3.88 -0.43
CA THR A 195 9.07 -5.30 -0.80
C THR A 195 9.82 -6.21 0.17
N LYS A 196 10.78 -5.65 0.92
CA LYS A 196 11.55 -6.45 1.89
C LYS A 196 11.97 -5.61 3.08
N ILE A 197 11.94 -6.23 4.25
CA ILE A 197 12.53 -5.75 5.49
C ILE A 197 13.63 -6.74 5.88
N GLU A 198 14.85 -6.23 6.11
CA GLU A 198 16.02 -7.04 6.45
C GLU A 198 16.60 -6.59 7.78
N LEU A 199 16.73 -7.49 8.74
CA LEU A 199 17.38 -7.25 10.03
C LEU A 199 18.87 -7.52 9.90
N SER A 200 19.69 -6.61 10.43
CA SER A 200 21.16 -6.64 10.30
C SER A 200 21.83 -6.25 11.61
N ASP A 201 23.11 -6.60 11.76
CA ASP A 201 24.01 -6.14 12.81
C ASP A 201 24.95 -5.02 12.35
N ASP A 202 24.75 -4.47 11.15
CA ASP A 202 25.54 -3.37 10.57
C ASP A 202 24.91 -2.00 10.90
N PRO A 203 25.35 -1.29 11.95
CA PRO A 203 24.81 0.02 12.31
C PRO A 203 25.23 1.14 11.33
N ASP A 204 26.22 0.87 10.49
CA ASP A 204 26.79 1.81 9.52
C ASP A 204 26.22 1.62 8.11
N TYR A 205 25.24 0.73 7.94
CA TYR A 205 24.60 0.54 6.63
C TYR A 205 24.07 1.87 6.09
N ARG A 206 24.42 2.16 4.83
CA ARG A 206 24.00 3.38 4.14
C ARG A 206 23.15 3.03 2.93
N GLY A 207 21.89 3.47 2.94
CA GLY A 207 20.97 3.33 1.83
C GLY A 207 21.33 4.20 0.62
N TYR A 208 20.34 4.40 -0.25
CA TYR A 208 20.57 5.06 -1.54
C TYR A 208 21.10 6.50 -1.41
N TRP A 209 20.45 7.36 -0.63
CA TRP A 209 20.88 8.75 -0.45
C TRP A 209 21.98 8.88 0.58
N GLU A 210 21.95 8.07 1.62
CA GLU A 210 22.95 8.08 2.69
C GLU A 210 24.35 7.73 2.13
N SER A 211 24.44 6.79 1.17
CA SER A 211 25.69 6.48 0.47
C SER A 211 26.17 7.61 -0.47
N ARG A 212 25.35 8.65 -0.66
CA ARG A 212 25.63 9.83 -1.48
C ARG A 212 25.85 11.11 -0.66
N GLY A 213 26.09 10.98 0.66
CA GLY A 213 26.43 12.08 1.57
C GLY A 213 25.24 12.69 2.30
N TYR A 214 24.06 12.04 2.26
CA TYR A 214 22.96 12.41 3.15
C TYR A 214 23.15 11.77 4.52
N SER A 215 22.70 12.46 5.56
CA SER A 215 22.80 11.97 6.94
C SER A 215 22.09 10.65 7.14
N ASN A 216 22.73 9.71 7.82
CA ASN A 216 22.09 8.43 8.15
C ASN A 216 21.00 8.59 9.23
N ASP A 217 21.16 9.54 10.16
CA ASP A 217 20.15 9.85 11.18
C ASP A 217 18.90 10.53 10.59
N ALA A 218 19.12 11.45 9.66
CA ALA A 218 18.05 12.19 8.98
C ALA A 218 17.06 12.92 9.90
N ASP A 219 17.43 13.25 11.12
CA ASP A 219 16.54 13.89 12.10
C ASP A 219 16.08 15.28 11.63
N LEU A 220 14.76 15.56 11.76
CA LEU A 220 14.25 16.91 11.53
C LEU A 220 14.90 17.90 12.51
N GLY A 221 15.22 19.09 12.00
CA GLY A 221 15.94 20.12 12.79
C GLY A 221 17.46 19.98 12.79
N LYS A 222 18.01 18.90 12.23
CA LYS A 222 19.43 18.75 11.92
C LYS A 222 19.67 18.91 10.41
N SER A 223 20.96 19.08 10.03
CA SER A 223 21.37 19.01 8.62
C SER A 223 20.95 17.66 8.01
N PHE A 224 20.48 17.66 6.77
CA PHE A 224 20.27 16.44 6.01
C PHE A 224 21.51 16.01 5.20
N PHE A 225 22.63 16.70 5.36
CA PHE A 225 23.96 16.29 4.90
C PHE A 225 24.84 15.94 6.09
N ASP A 226 25.71 14.91 5.92
CA ASP A 226 26.79 14.57 6.83
C ASP A 226 27.94 15.58 6.74
#